data_1c684dcb380f1b25f842530c83d3b8a4
#
_entry.id   1c684dcb380f1b25f842530c83d3b8a4
#
_cell.length_a   1.000
_cell.length_b   1.000
_cell.length_c   1.000
_cell.angle_alpha   90.00
_cell.angle_beta   90.00
_cell.angle_gamma   90.00
#
_symmetry.space_group_name_H-M   'P 1'
#
loop_
_entity.id
_entity.type
_entity.pdbx_description
1 polymer ?
#
loop_
_entity_poly.entity_id
_entity_poly.type
_entity_poly.pdbx_seq_one_letter_code
_entity_poly.pdbx_strand_id
1 'polypeptide(L)'
;MVAIKIGFVSRHETESVELVRALINHFNSRAEIFVEPGLAEQLGMKGTPVEGMENLGVNFIVSVGGDGTILRTIHRMRNPLPILGINMGTIGFLVDVEPREAVQTIEHLLSGFEVDERTRLKVTLDEKDLIPATNEVTLITASPAKMIDFDVISNGALMERLRADGVIIATSTGSTAYAMSAGGPIVDPRVDAIVLVPMAPFKLSSRPWVVPGDSIVELRLKLPEKEALVVVDGTNVATMTSRDTLVISKAETPARFVKASRDGFYEKVKNKLA
;
A
#
# COMPACT_ATOMS: atom_id res chain seq x y z
N MET A 1 9.24 26.94 20.04
CA MET A 1 8.63 26.12 18.94
C MET A 1 9.10 24.71 19.14
N VAL A 2 8.20 23.74 19.07
CA VAL A 2 8.59 22.31 19.11
C VAL A 2 9.33 22.02 17.82
N ALA A 3 10.54 21.44 17.92
CA ALA A 3 11.34 21.08 16.74
C ALA A 3 10.55 20.04 15.93
N ILE A 4 10.46 20.22 14.61
CA ILE A 4 9.85 19.24 13.71
C ILE A 4 10.72 17.98 13.70
N LYS A 5 10.06 16.83 13.71
CA LYS A 5 10.68 15.51 13.71
C LYS A 5 10.43 14.81 12.39
N ILE A 6 11.49 14.42 11.70
CA ILE A 6 11.44 13.81 10.36
C ILE A 6 12.03 12.39 10.43
N GLY A 7 11.26 11.40 9.99
CA GLY A 7 11.74 10.04 9.77
C GLY A 7 12.26 9.85 8.34
N PHE A 8 13.35 9.12 8.15
CA PHE A 8 13.85 8.74 6.82
C PHE A 8 13.88 7.24 6.65
N VAL A 9 13.33 6.77 5.54
CA VAL A 9 13.39 5.39 5.05
C VAL A 9 13.80 5.40 3.58
N SER A 10 14.55 4.40 3.12
CA SER A 10 14.89 4.30 1.71
C SER A 10 15.06 2.87 1.21
N ARG A 11 15.16 2.73 -0.11
CA ARG A 11 15.84 1.57 -0.70
C ARG A 11 17.34 1.66 -0.36
N HIS A 12 17.97 0.50 -0.24
CA HIS A 12 19.40 0.42 0.11
C HIS A 12 20.34 0.60 -1.09
N GLU A 13 19.86 1.18 -2.19
CA GLU A 13 20.65 1.52 -3.38
C GLU A 13 21.46 2.79 -3.14
N THR A 14 22.69 2.83 -3.65
CA THR A 14 23.68 3.91 -3.41
C THR A 14 23.10 5.30 -3.65
N GLU A 15 22.41 5.52 -4.77
CA GLU A 15 21.84 6.82 -5.12
C GLU A 15 20.78 7.30 -4.11
N SER A 16 19.95 6.36 -3.62
CA SER A 16 18.93 6.66 -2.61
C SER A 16 19.55 7.04 -1.28
N VAL A 17 20.60 6.34 -0.87
CA VAL A 17 21.33 6.60 0.37
C VAL A 17 22.08 7.94 0.30
N GLU A 18 22.68 8.27 -0.84
CA GLU A 18 23.37 9.56 -1.05
C GLU A 18 22.38 10.72 -0.99
N LEU A 19 21.20 10.58 -1.61
CA LEU A 19 20.16 11.60 -1.52
C LEU A 19 19.72 11.80 -0.06
N VAL A 20 19.47 10.73 0.69
CA VAL A 20 19.10 10.84 2.11
C VAL A 20 20.22 11.50 2.91
N ARG A 21 21.46 11.16 2.68
CA ARG A 21 22.63 11.81 3.33
C ARG A 21 22.64 13.31 3.08
N ALA A 22 22.40 13.74 1.85
CA ALA A 22 22.33 15.14 1.49
C ALA A 22 21.17 15.86 2.19
N LEU A 23 19.97 15.23 2.22
CA LEU A 23 18.80 15.77 2.90
C LEU A 23 19.02 15.90 4.41
N ILE A 24 19.58 14.88 5.06
CA ILE A 24 19.90 14.92 6.49
C ILE A 24 20.89 16.05 6.79
N ASN A 25 21.96 16.19 6.01
CA ASN A 25 22.93 17.25 6.21
C ASN A 25 22.31 18.65 6.07
N HIS A 26 21.33 18.80 5.20
CA HIS A 26 20.62 20.07 5.01
C HIS A 26 19.65 20.39 6.17
N PHE A 27 18.98 19.38 6.74
CA PHE A 27 17.90 19.61 7.71
C PHE A 27 18.29 19.39 9.18
N ASN A 28 19.45 18.80 9.50
CA ASN A 28 19.86 18.43 10.86
C ASN A 28 19.94 19.61 11.85
N SER A 29 20.09 20.85 11.37
CA SER A 29 20.05 22.05 12.23
C SER A 29 18.65 22.61 12.46
N ARG A 30 17.63 22.13 11.73
CA ARG A 30 16.25 22.66 11.74
C ARG A 30 15.19 21.64 12.15
N ALA A 31 15.56 20.35 12.15
CA ALA A 31 14.65 19.25 12.49
C ALA A 31 15.40 18.17 13.28
N GLU A 32 14.67 17.46 14.13
CA GLU A 32 15.15 16.25 14.76
C GLU A 32 14.99 15.07 13.77
N ILE A 33 16.10 14.38 13.47
CA ILE A 33 16.16 13.37 12.42
C ILE A 33 16.15 11.97 13.01
N PHE A 34 15.27 11.12 12.47
CA PHE A 34 15.17 9.70 12.76
C PHE A 34 15.40 8.91 11.48
N VAL A 35 16.20 7.86 11.55
CA VAL A 35 16.58 7.07 10.37
C VAL A 35 16.27 5.59 10.66
N GLU A 36 15.66 4.89 9.71
CA GLU A 36 15.43 3.45 9.87
C GLU A 36 16.74 2.68 10.00
N PRO A 37 16.78 1.51 10.71
CA PRO A 37 18.03 0.84 11.08
C PRO A 37 18.93 0.48 9.89
N GLY A 38 18.40 -0.12 8.82
CA GLY A 38 19.22 -0.54 7.68
C GLY A 38 19.84 0.63 6.91
N LEU A 39 19.12 1.76 6.81
CA LEU A 39 19.63 2.99 6.24
C LEU A 39 20.64 3.68 7.16
N ALA A 40 20.36 3.66 8.47
CA ALA A 40 21.22 4.26 9.48
C ALA A 40 22.62 3.60 9.53
N GLU A 41 22.70 2.29 9.37
CA GLU A 41 23.96 1.54 9.27
C GLU A 41 24.82 2.06 8.11
N GLN A 42 24.22 2.27 6.93
CA GLN A 42 24.93 2.80 5.74
C GLN A 42 25.33 4.27 5.90
N LEU A 43 24.64 5.02 6.73
CA LEU A 43 24.92 6.42 7.02
C LEU A 43 25.88 6.62 8.19
N GLY A 44 26.21 5.58 8.95
CA GLY A 44 27.00 5.66 10.20
C GLY A 44 26.25 6.38 11.32
N MET A 45 24.91 6.23 11.37
CA MET A 45 24.02 6.89 12.34
C MET A 45 23.34 5.87 13.26
N LYS A 46 22.73 6.37 14.33
CA LYS A 46 21.84 5.53 15.19
C LYS A 46 20.51 5.28 14.49
N GLY A 47 20.16 4.02 14.32
CA GLY A 47 18.87 3.62 13.74
C GLY A 47 17.70 3.71 14.73
N THR A 48 16.52 4.01 14.21
CA THR A 48 15.24 3.99 14.92
C THR A 48 14.26 3.12 14.14
N PRO A 49 13.72 2.04 14.72
CA PRO A 49 12.70 1.23 14.06
C PRO A 49 11.50 2.08 13.64
N VAL A 50 10.97 1.85 12.44
CA VAL A 50 9.83 2.59 11.89
C VAL A 50 8.61 2.49 12.81
N GLU A 51 8.40 1.31 13.41
CA GLU A 51 7.34 1.03 14.38
C GLU A 51 7.42 1.91 15.63
N GLY A 52 8.61 2.38 15.97
CA GLY A 52 8.84 3.25 17.12
C GLY A 52 8.71 4.75 16.83
N MET A 53 8.76 5.14 15.57
CA MET A 53 8.76 6.56 15.17
C MET A 53 7.46 7.27 15.56
N GLU A 54 6.31 6.55 15.51
CA GLU A 54 5.02 7.07 15.97
C GLU A 54 5.07 7.51 17.43
N ASN A 55 5.60 6.67 18.31
CA ASN A 55 5.69 6.93 19.76
C ASN A 55 6.69 8.04 20.11
N LEU A 56 7.62 8.34 19.20
CA LEU A 56 8.61 9.41 19.35
C LEU A 56 8.06 10.76 18.85
N GLY A 57 6.83 10.79 18.32
CA GLY A 57 6.18 12.00 17.83
C GLY A 57 6.80 12.50 16.51
N VAL A 58 7.28 11.61 15.66
CA VAL A 58 7.70 11.95 14.30
C VAL A 58 6.52 12.54 13.54
N ASN A 59 6.69 13.69 12.91
CA ASN A 59 5.62 14.42 12.24
C ASN A 59 5.29 13.82 10.88
N PHE A 60 6.31 13.43 10.12
CA PHE A 60 6.18 12.74 8.85
C PHE A 60 7.43 11.92 8.51
N ILE A 61 7.26 10.94 7.62
CA ILE A 61 8.35 10.11 7.10
C ILE A 61 8.64 10.51 5.66
N VAL A 62 9.90 10.70 5.33
CA VAL A 62 10.41 10.83 3.96
C VAL A 62 10.84 9.45 3.47
N SER A 63 10.12 8.93 2.49
CA SER A 63 10.41 7.64 1.85
C SER A 63 11.10 7.86 0.51
N VAL A 64 12.38 7.48 0.41
CA VAL A 64 13.18 7.64 -0.82
C VAL A 64 13.21 6.31 -1.57
N GLY A 65 12.49 6.24 -2.70
CA GLY A 65 12.34 5.00 -3.47
C GLY A 65 11.16 5.04 -4.41
N GLY A 66 10.47 3.93 -4.55
CA GLY A 66 9.21 3.81 -5.31
C GLY A 66 8.03 3.45 -4.40
N ASP A 67 6.87 3.20 -5.02
CA ASP A 67 5.62 2.82 -4.33
C ASP A 67 5.83 1.63 -3.37
N GLY A 68 6.61 0.62 -3.76
CA GLY A 68 6.91 -0.53 -2.90
C GLY A 68 7.68 -0.18 -1.62
N THR A 69 8.49 0.89 -1.60
CA THR A 69 9.16 1.35 -0.38
C THR A 69 8.17 1.99 0.58
N ILE A 70 7.22 2.77 0.04
CA ILE A 70 6.11 3.34 0.82
C ILE A 70 5.25 2.24 1.43
N LEU A 71 4.81 1.26 0.63
CA LEU A 71 3.96 0.16 1.11
C LEU A 71 4.63 -0.63 2.23
N ARG A 72 5.91 -1.01 2.07
CA ARG A 72 6.68 -1.68 3.14
C ARG A 72 6.80 -0.83 4.40
N THR A 73 6.92 0.49 4.26
CA THR A 73 6.99 1.41 5.39
C THR A 73 5.65 1.46 6.13
N ILE A 74 4.52 1.56 5.40
CA ILE A 74 3.17 1.56 5.97
C ILE A 74 2.88 0.27 6.71
N HIS A 75 3.25 -0.89 6.16
CA HIS A 75 3.03 -2.21 6.78
C HIS A 75 3.73 -2.36 8.15
N ARG A 76 4.79 -1.61 8.40
CA ARG A 76 5.52 -1.63 9.67
C ARG A 76 4.89 -0.76 10.75
N MET A 77 3.87 0.03 10.44
CA MET A 77 3.19 0.91 11.39
C MET A 77 1.76 0.46 11.64
N ARG A 78 1.37 0.41 12.91
CA ARG A 78 -0.01 0.13 13.29
C ARG A 78 -0.93 1.29 12.91
N ASN A 79 -0.50 2.51 13.20
CA ASN A 79 -1.18 3.75 12.80
C ASN A 79 -0.20 4.57 11.92
N PRO A 80 -0.27 4.44 10.58
CA PRO A 80 0.71 5.03 9.70
C PRO A 80 0.87 6.54 9.86
N LEU A 81 2.10 6.99 10.05
CA LEU A 81 2.47 8.40 10.00
C LEU A 81 2.30 8.95 8.57
N PRO A 82 2.12 10.26 8.40
CA PRO A 82 2.14 10.88 7.08
C PRO A 82 3.45 10.58 6.34
N ILE A 83 3.38 10.16 5.08
CA ILE A 83 4.54 9.79 4.27
C ILE A 83 4.66 10.74 3.08
N LEU A 84 5.86 11.30 2.89
CA LEU A 84 6.29 11.97 1.67
C LEU A 84 7.10 10.98 0.83
N GLY A 85 6.65 10.69 -0.40
CA GLY A 85 7.38 9.83 -1.33
C GLY A 85 8.29 10.62 -2.26
N ILE A 86 9.60 10.32 -2.28
CA ILE A 86 10.57 10.83 -3.26
C ILE A 86 10.89 9.72 -4.25
N ASN A 87 10.63 9.97 -5.53
CA ASN A 87 10.73 8.98 -6.59
C ASN A 87 12.17 8.82 -7.10
N MET A 88 12.73 7.62 -6.92
CA MET A 88 14.08 7.25 -7.41
C MET A 88 14.06 6.40 -8.67
N GLY A 89 12.99 6.42 -9.46
CA GLY A 89 12.88 5.55 -10.63
C GLY A 89 11.71 5.89 -11.52
N THR A 90 11.02 4.87 -12.00
CA THR A 90 9.81 5.03 -12.80
C THR A 90 8.68 5.65 -12.00
N ILE A 91 7.88 6.49 -12.64
CA ILE A 91 6.74 7.20 -12.04
C ILE A 91 5.81 6.19 -11.35
N GLY A 92 5.65 6.37 -10.01
CA GLY A 92 4.69 5.65 -9.19
C GLY A 92 3.35 6.37 -9.12
N PHE A 93 2.36 5.77 -8.46
CA PHE A 93 1.11 6.44 -8.12
C PHE A 93 1.13 7.05 -6.71
N LEU A 94 2.00 6.53 -5.84
CA LEU A 94 2.15 6.95 -4.44
C LEU A 94 3.32 7.91 -4.20
N VAL A 95 4.33 7.89 -5.10
CA VAL A 95 5.48 8.80 -5.03
C VAL A 95 5.24 10.01 -5.93
N ASP A 96 5.44 11.20 -5.40
CA ASP A 96 5.04 12.46 -6.04
C ASP A 96 6.19 13.43 -6.30
N VAL A 97 7.31 13.30 -5.57
CA VAL A 97 8.37 14.29 -5.58
C VAL A 97 9.60 13.76 -6.32
N GLU A 98 10.12 14.55 -7.25
CA GLU A 98 11.38 14.23 -7.89
C GLU A 98 12.57 14.55 -6.95
N PRO A 99 13.71 13.83 -7.07
CA PRO A 99 14.90 14.06 -6.22
C PRO A 99 15.36 15.52 -6.19
N ARG A 100 15.30 16.20 -7.34
CA ARG A 100 15.71 17.61 -7.48
C ARG A 100 14.82 18.60 -6.71
N GLU A 101 13.58 18.21 -6.42
CA GLU A 101 12.58 19.03 -5.72
C GLU A 101 12.52 18.72 -4.23
N ALA A 102 13.21 17.65 -3.77
CA ALA A 102 13.10 17.11 -2.42
C ALA A 102 13.41 18.15 -1.34
N VAL A 103 14.50 18.92 -1.48
CA VAL A 103 14.87 19.95 -0.49
C VAL A 103 13.80 21.02 -0.39
N GLN A 104 13.38 21.59 -1.52
CA GLN A 104 12.38 22.65 -1.54
C GLN A 104 11.04 22.18 -0.99
N THR A 105 10.63 20.94 -1.33
CA THR A 105 9.41 20.35 -0.83
C THR A 105 9.45 20.18 0.68
N ILE A 106 10.51 19.55 1.23
CA ILE A 106 10.65 19.36 2.69
C ILE A 106 10.70 20.71 3.41
N GLU A 107 11.41 21.72 2.87
CA GLU A 107 11.42 23.08 3.44
C GLU A 107 10.01 23.66 3.59
N HIS A 108 9.17 23.46 2.58
CA HIS A 108 7.77 23.92 2.64
C HIS A 108 6.99 23.21 3.76
N LEU A 109 7.22 21.91 3.93
CA LEU A 109 6.54 21.10 4.94
C LEU A 109 6.90 21.49 6.39
N LEU A 110 8.08 22.13 6.61
CA LEU A 110 8.47 22.61 7.93
C LEU A 110 7.55 23.73 8.45
N SER A 111 6.83 24.42 7.58
CA SER A 111 5.84 25.43 7.95
C SER A 111 4.42 24.90 8.14
N GLY A 112 4.21 23.64 7.80
CA GLY A 112 2.91 22.93 7.85
C GLY A 112 2.62 22.20 6.55
N PHE A 113 1.77 21.17 6.63
CA PHE A 113 1.39 20.37 5.46
C PHE A 113 -0.03 19.81 5.59
N GLU A 114 -0.62 19.50 4.46
CA GLU A 114 -1.88 18.78 4.37
C GLU A 114 -1.62 17.28 4.19
N VAL A 115 -2.54 16.48 4.71
CA VAL A 115 -2.51 15.01 4.62
C VAL A 115 -3.65 14.53 3.74
N ASP A 116 -3.35 13.61 2.85
CA ASP A 116 -4.32 12.85 2.08
C ASP A 116 -4.47 11.47 2.72
N GLU A 117 -5.65 11.21 3.29
CA GLU A 117 -5.95 9.93 3.93
C GLU A 117 -6.55 8.96 2.90
N ARG A 118 -5.98 7.78 2.82
CA ARG A 118 -6.41 6.72 1.91
C ARG A 118 -6.89 5.50 2.68
N THR A 119 -8.06 5.00 2.30
CA THR A 119 -8.63 3.77 2.86
C THR A 119 -7.66 2.62 2.75
N ARG A 120 -7.56 1.81 3.81
CA ARG A 120 -6.88 0.51 3.83
C ARG A 120 -7.90 -0.60 4.03
N LEU A 121 -7.54 -1.81 3.63
CA LEU A 121 -8.34 -3.00 3.88
C LEU A 121 -7.79 -3.75 5.11
N LYS A 122 -8.65 -4.00 6.09
CA LYS A 122 -8.41 -4.98 7.14
C LYS A 122 -8.52 -6.37 6.54
N VAL A 123 -7.59 -7.25 6.87
CA VAL A 123 -7.49 -8.62 6.37
C VAL A 123 -7.50 -9.57 7.56
N THR A 124 -8.47 -10.48 7.61
CA THR A 124 -8.60 -11.44 8.69
C THR A 124 -8.74 -12.84 8.09
N LEU A 125 -7.86 -13.76 8.45
CA LEU A 125 -7.96 -15.18 8.11
C LEU A 125 -8.44 -15.92 9.35
N ASP A 126 -9.65 -16.44 9.31
CA ASP A 126 -10.43 -16.90 10.48
C ASP A 126 -10.51 -15.78 11.54
N GLU A 127 -9.94 -15.99 12.71
CA GLU A 127 -9.94 -14.98 13.79
C GLU A 127 -8.60 -14.22 13.87
N LYS A 128 -7.64 -14.50 12.97
CA LYS A 128 -6.31 -13.89 12.98
C LYS A 128 -6.23 -12.69 12.06
N ASP A 129 -5.99 -11.52 12.62
CA ASP A 129 -5.69 -10.33 11.84
C ASP A 129 -4.31 -10.45 11.17
N LEU A 130 -4.26 -10.17 9.88
CA LEU A 130 -3.07 -10.06 9.06
C LEU A 130 -2.71 -8.57 8.85
N ILE A 131 -1.62 -8.29 8.13
CA ILE A 131 -1.26 -6.90 7.81
C ILE A 131 -2.35 -6.28 6.93
N PRO A 132 -2.78 -5.03 7.22
CA PRO A 132 -3.77 -4.35 6.38
C PRO A 132 -3.19 -3.94 5.03
N ALA A 133 -3.97 -4.08 3.96
CA ALA A 133 -3.59 -3.66 2.62
C ALA A 133 -3.84 -2.16 2.38
N THR A 134 -2.92 -1.51 1.69
CA THR A 134 -3.08 -0.15 1.16
C THR A 134 -3.60 -0.20 -0.28
N ASN A 135 -3.03 -1.06 -1.11
CA ASN A 135 -3.49 -1.28 -2.48
C ASN A 135 -4.51 -2.42 -2.56
N GLU A 136 -4.07 -3.67 -2.32
CA GLU A 136 -4.94 -4.82 -2.55
C GLU A 136 -4.58 -6.04 -1.70
N VAL A 137 -5.59 -6.90 -1.55
CA VAL A 137 -5.46 -8.29 -1.12
C VAL A 137 -5.71 -9.18 -2.32
N THR A 138 -4.81 -10.11 -2.59
CA THR A 138 -4.97 -11.10 -3.64
C THR A 138 -5.10 -12.49 -3.04
N LEU A 139 -6.18 -13.20 -3.37
CA LEU A 139 -6.28 -14.64 -3.18
C LEU A 139 -5.89 -15.29 -4.49
N ILE A 140 -4.78 -16.04 -4.53
CA ILE A 140 -4.26 -16.68 -5.74
C ILE A 140 -3.93 -18.14 -5.49
N THR A 141 -4.12 -18.99 -6.50
CA THR A 141 -3.78 -20.41 -6.40
C THR A 141 -2.33 -20.64 -5.96
N ALA A 142 -2.11 -21.53 -5.01
CA ALA A 142 -0.77 -21.95 -4.60
C ALA A 142 -0.07 -22.85 -5.64
N SER A 143 -0.81 -23.38 -6.63
CA SER A 143 -0.30 -24.27 -7.67
C SER A 143 -0.44 -23.62 -9.05
N PRO A 144 0.64 -23.19 -9.71
CA PRO A 144 0.58 -22.61 -11.05
C PRO A 144 -0.20 -23.48 -12.05
N ALA A 145 -0.99 -22.84 -12.91
CA ALA A 145 -1.82 -23.47 -13.94
C ALA A 145 -2.93 -24.40 -13.38
N LYS A 146 -3.26 -24.31 -12.10
CA LYS A 146 -4.36 -25.04 -11.47
C LYS A 146 -5.33 -24.05 -10.80
N MET A 147 -6.43 -23.77 -11.47
CA MET A 147 -7.48 -22.88 -10.94
C MET A 147 -8.01 -23.39 -9.59
N ILE A 148 -8.45 -22.45 -8.78
CA ILE A 148 -9.19 -22.67 -7.56
C ILE A 148 -10.69 -22.36 -7.76
N ASP A 149 -11.53 -23.05 -6.99
CA ASP A 149 -12.98 -22.83 -6.94
C ASP A 149 -13.31 -22.19 -5.60
N PHE A 150 -13.95 -21.04 -5.61
CA PHE A 150 -14.26 -20.28 -4.40
C PHE A 150 -15.52 -19.45 -4.51
N ASP A 151 -16.16 -19.21 -3.38
CA ASP A 151 -17.29 -18.30 -3.24
C ASP A 151 -16.77 -16.90 -2.88
N VAL A 152 -17.33 -15.88 -3.53
CA VAL A 152 -17.21 -14.46 -3.17
C VAL A 152 -18.53 -14.02 -2.56
N ILE A 153 -18.49 -13.59 -1.31
CA ILE A 153 -19.67 -13.19 -0.53
C ILE A 153 -19.48 -11.73 -0.12
N SER A 154 -20.50 -10.89 -0.28
CA SER A 154 -20.48 -9.52 0.20
C SER A 154 -21.65 -9.26 1.12
N ASN A 155 -21.39 -8.77 2.33
CA ASN A 155 -22.39 -8.48 3.35
C ASN A 155 -23.36 -9.67 3.59
N GLY A 156 -22.81 -10.89 3.62
CA GLY A 156 -23.56 -12.14 3.80
C GLY A 156 -24.28 -12.66 2.55
N ALA A 157 -24.30 -11.93 1.45
CA ALA A 157 -24.92 -12.36 0.19
C ALA A 157 -23.88 -12.95 -0.77
N LEU A 158 -24.15 -14.13 -1.33
CA LEU A 158 -23.30 -14.72 -2.36
C LEU A 158 -23.34 -13.85 -3.62
N MET A 159 -22.22 -13.23 -3.95
CA MET A 159 -22.06 -12.43 -5.18
C MET A 159 -21.82 -13.32 -6.39
N GLU A 160 -20.80 -14.17 -6.29
CA GLU A 160 -20.36 -15.01 -7.41
C GLU A 160 -19.66 -16.27 -6.90
N ARG A 161 -19.80 -17.37 -7.66
CA ARG A 161 -18.95 -18.56 -7.56
C ARG A 161 -17.95 -18.51 -8.67
N LEU A 162 -16.69 -18.44 -8.33
CA LEU A 162 -15.59 -18.31 -9.26
C LEU A 162 -14.78 -19.60 -9.34
N ARG A 163 -14.43 -19.96 -10.58
CA ARG A 163 -13.33 -20.85 -10.88
C ARG A 163 -12.31 -20.03 -11.66
N ALA A 164 -11.16 -19.77 -11.05
CA ALA A 164 -10.19 -18.79 -11.56
C ALA A 164 -8.77 -19.10 -11.02
N ASP A 165 -7.77 -18.40 -11.50
CA ASP A 165 -6.45 -18.43 -10.86
C ASP A 165 -6.47 -17.69 -9.51
N GLY A 166 -7.42 -16.75 -9.34
CA GLY A 166 -7.62 -16.01 -8.10
C GLY A 166 -8.57 -14.83 -8.24
N VAL A 167 -8.56 -13.96 -7.22
CA VAL A 167 -9.28 -12.69 -7.20
C VAL A 167 -8.45 -11.63 -6.47
N ILE A 168 -8.50 -10.41 -6.97
CA ILE A 168 -7.90 -9.22 -6.36
C ILE A 168 -9.03 -8.42 -5.71
N ILE A 169 -8.85 -8.06 -4.43
CA ILE A 169 -9.72 -7.16 -3.69
C ILE A 169 -8.92 -5.89 -3.41
N ALA A 170 -9.21 -4.81 -4.14
CA ALA A 170 -8.43 -3.58 -4.10
C ALA A 170 -9.19 -2.43 -3.47
N THR A 171 -8.46 -1.51 -2.86
CA THR A 171 -8.94 -0.16 -2.53
C THR A 171 -9.07 0.67 -3.79
N SER A 172 -9.71 1.84 -3.71
CA SER A 172 -9.67 2.82 -4.80
C SER A 172 -8.24 3.24 -5.14
N THR A 173 -7.35 3.36 -4.16
CA THR A 173 -5.92 3.60 -4.38
C THR A 173 -5.26 2.46 -5.14
N GLY A 174 -5.53 1.21 -4.77
CA GLY A 174 -5.00 0.00 -5.41
C GLY A 174 -5.60 -0.29 -6.80
N SER A 175 -6.66 0.42 -7.20
CA SER A 175 -7.27 0.25 -8.53
C SER A 175 -6.28 0.51 -9.68
N THR A 176 -5.23 1.29 -9.43
CA THR A 176 -4.16 1.60 -10.39
C THR A 176 -2.91 0.72 -10.23
N ALA A 177 -2.95 -0.26 -9.32
CA ALA A 177 -1.87 -1.23 -9.09
C ALA A 177 -2.16 -2.56 -9.79
N TYR A 178 -2.12 -3.69 -9.08
CA TYR A 178 -2.31 -5.00 -9.70
C TYR A 178 -3.72 -5.22 -10.23
N ALA A 179 -4.74 -4.60 -9.62
CA ALA A 179 -6.13 -4.64 -10.08
C ALA A 179 -6.25 -4.11 -11.53
N MET A 180 -5.56 -3.02 -11.88
CA MET A 180 -5.54 -2.48 -13.24
C MET A 180 -4.94 -3.48 -14.24
N SER A 181 -3.82 -4.12 -13.90
CA SER A 181 -3.16 -5.12 -14.75
C SER A 181 -4.04 -6.34 -14.99
N ALA A 182 -4.93 -6.67 -14.06
CA ALA A 182 -5.93 -7.75 -14.20
C ALA A 182 -7.21 -7.33 -14.92
N GLY A 183 -7.28 -6.10 -15.46
CA GLY A 183 -8.43 -5.59 -16.21
C GLY A 183 -9.51 -4.95 -15.34
N GLY A 184 -9.18 -4.57 -14.12
CA GLY A 184 -10.05 -3.78 -13.23
C GLY A 184 -10.22 -2.34 -13.70
N PRO A 185 -11.29 -1.64 -13.26
CA PRO A 185 -11.50 -0.23 -13.57
C PRO A 185 -10.51 0.66 -12.81
N ILE A 186 -10.16 1.79 -13.40
CA ILE A 186 -9.47 2.87 -12.69
C ILE A 186 -10.52 3.62 -11.86
N VAL A 187 -10.27 3.74 -10.56
CA VAL A 187 -11.14 4.43 -9.60
C VAL A 187 -10.38 5.61 -9.02
N ASP A 188 -11.01 6.79 -9.02
CA ASP A 188 -10.45 7.96 -8.33
C ASP A 188 -10.28 7.63 -6.83
N PRO A 189 -9.10 7.84 -6.25
CA PRO A 189 -8.84 7.45 -4.87
C PRO A 189 -9.71 8.17 -3.82
N ARG A 190 -10.42 9.25 -4.21
CA ARG A 190 -11.40 9.92 -3.36
C ARG A 190 -12.74 9.18 -3.29
N VAL A 191 -12.99 8.22 -4.16
CA VAL A 191 -14.19 7.38 -4.11
C VAL A 191 -13.98 6.29 -3.05
N ASP A 192 -14.87 6.21 -2.07
CA ASP A 192 -14.83 5.15 -1.06
C ASP A 192 -15.46 3.88 -1.62
N ALA A 193 -14.63 3.01 -2.20
CA ALA A 193 -15.06 1.78 -2.85
C ALA A 193 -14.04 0.65 -2.67
N ILE A 194 -14.53 -0.57 -2.80
CA ILE A 194 -13.72 -1.78 -2.95
C ILE A 194 -13.92 -2.32 -4.36
N VAL A 195 -12.84 -2.67 -5.02
CA VAL A 195 -12.81 -3.22 -6.38
C VAL A 195 -12.44 -4.70 -6.31
N LEU A 196 -13.30 -5.57 -6.86
CA LEU A 196 -13.06 -7.00 -6.94
C LEU A 196 -12.76 -7.36 -8.40
N VAL A 197 -11.59 -7.94 -8.67
CA VAL A 197 -11.14 -8.28 -10.03
C VAL A 197 -10.82 -9.77 -10.10
N PRO A 198 -11.62 -10.61 -10.79
CA PRO A 198 -11.30 -12.00 -11.05
C PRO A 198 -10.03 -12.12 -11.91
N MET A 199 -9.14 -13.06 -11.56
CA MET A 199 -7.90 -13.32 -12.28
C MET A 199 -8.07 -14.57 -13.17
N ALA A 200 -7.95 -14.40 -14.49
CA ALA A 200 -8.09 -15.47 -15.46
C ALA A 200 -9.31 -16.39 -15.18
N PRO A 201 -10.53 -15.85 -15.05
CA PRO A 201 -11.71 -16.64 -14.73
C PRO A 201 -12.06 -17.62 -15.86
N PHE A 202 -12.44 -18.85 -15.50
CA PHE A 202 -12.90 -19.84 -16.46
C PHE A 202 -14.19 -19.40 -17.18
N LYS A 203 -15.07 -18.71 -16.44
CA LYS A 203 -16.33 -18.18 -16.98
C LYS A 203 -16.07 -16.84 -17.67
N LEU A 204 -16.18 -16.81 -19.00
CA LEU A 204 -15.93 -15.61 -19.82
C LEU A 204 -16.86 -14.41 -19.53
N SER A 205 -17.99 -14.63 -18.85
CA SER A 205 -18.91 -13.55 -18.46
C SER A 205 -18.58 -12.92 -17.11
N SER A 206 -17.63 -13.46 -16.33
CA SER A 206 -17.18 -12.82 -15.09
C SER A 206 -16.59 -11.44 -15.38
N ARG A 207 -16.96 -10.48 -14.56
CA ARG A 207 -16.54 -9.07 -14.69
C ARG A 207 -16.04 -8.55 -13.35
N PRO A 208 -15.16 -7.53 -13.35
CA PRO A 208 -14.85 -6.79 -12.15
C PRO A 208 -16.11 -6.18 -11.52
N TRP A 209 -16.14 -6.15 -10.18
CA TRP A 209 -17.17 -5.52 -9.40
C TRP A 209 -16.62 -4.31 -8.66
N VAL A 210 -17.44 -3.28 -8.51
CA VAL A 210 -17.17 -2.14 -7.62
C VAL A 210 -18.29 -2.13 -6.57
N VAL A 211 -17.93 -2.23 -5.31
CA VAL A 211 -18.86 -2.24 -4.18
C VAL A 211 -18.55 -1.10 -3.20
N PRO A 212 -19.48 -0.69 -2.33
CA PRO A 212 -19.22 0.32 -1.32
C PRO A 212 -17.99 0.00 -0.46
N GLY A 213 -17.27 1.03 -0.03
CA GLY A 213 -16.02 0.90 0.72
C GLY A 213 -16.19 0.30 2.12
N ASP A 214 -17.40 0.33 2.66
CA ASP A 214 -17.79 -0.28 3.95
C ASP A 214 -18.26 -1.74 3.81
N SER A 215 -18.24 -2.32 2.61
CA SER A 215 -18.61 -3.72 2.40
C SER A 215 -17.68 -4.68 3.11
N ILE A 216 -18.25 -5.76 3.65
CA ILE A 216 -17.50 -6.90 4.18
C ILE A 216 -17.46 -7.96 3.08
N VAL A 217 -16.27 -8.29 2.59
CA VAL A 217 -16.06 -9.31 1.56
C VAL A 217 -15.49 -10.57 2.21
N GLU A 218 -16.14 -11.70 1.99
CA GLU A 218 -15.68 -13.00 2.45
C GLU A 218 -15.32 -13.88 1.26
N LEU A 219 -14.21 -14.60 1.35
CA LEU A 219 -13.75 -15.58 0.39
C LEU A 219 -13.68 -16.95 1.05
N ARG A 220 -14.22 -17.99 0.38
CA ARG A 220 -14.23 -19.37 0.89
C ARG A 220 -13.88 -20.35 -0.23
N LEU A 221 -12.78 -21.10 -0.06
CA LEU A 221 -12.42 -22.18 -1.00
C LEU A 221 -13.42 -23.33 -0.90
N LYS A 222 -13.71 -23.95 -2.04
CA LYS A 222 -14.71 -25.03 -2.14
C LYS A 222 -14.10 -26.42 -2.08
N LEU A 223 -12.89 -26.59 -2.55
CA LEU A 223 -12.25 -27.89 -2.72
C LEU A 223 -11.19 -28.14 -1.65
N PRO A 224 -11.31 -29.23 -0.85
CA PRO A 224 -10.41 -29.50 0.27
C PRO A 224 -8.94 -29.71 -0.13
N GLU A 225 -8.70 -30.20 -1.35
CA GLU A 225 -7.38 -30.48 -1.88
C GLU A 225 -6.70 -29.24 -2.51
N LYS A 226 -7.37 -28.08 -2.49
CA LYS A 226 -6.84 -26.84 -3.04
C LYS A 226 -6.38 -25.92 -1.94
N GLU A 227 -5.25 -25.28 -2.22
CA GLU A 227 -4.68 -24.23 -1.39
C GLU A 227 -4.53 -22.95 -2.20
N ALA A 228 -4.68 -21.83 -1.53
CA ALA A 228 -4.46 -20.51 -2.10
C ALA A 228 -3.54 -19.67 -1.20
N LEU A 229 -2.76 -18.80 -1.83
CA LEU A 229 -1.94 -17.82 -1.13
C LEU A 229 -2.76 -16.56 -0.91
N VAL A 230 -2.65 -16.02 0.29
CA VAL A 230 -3.15 -14.67 0.64
C VAL A 230 -1.98 -13.71 0.53
N VAL A 231 -2.05 -12.81 -0.44
CA VAL A 231 -0.99 -11.84 -0.74
C VAL A 231 -1.52 -10.44 -0.46
N VAL A 232 -0.80 -9.66 0.34
CA VAL A 232 -1.16 -8.28 0.70
C VAL A 232 -0.10 -7.34 0.15
N ASP A 233 -0.50 -6.39 -0.71
CA ASP A 233 0.40 -5.43 -1.35
C ASP A 233 1.69 -6.09 -1.87
N GLY A 234 1.56 -7.23 -2.56
CA GLY A 234 2.67 -8.00 -3.11
C GLY A 234 3.43 -8.91 -2.12
N THR A 235 3.05 -8.95 -0.85
CA THR A 235 3.69 -9.81 0.16
C THR A 235 2.81 -11.02 0.50
N ASN A 236 3.35 -12.24 0.35
CA ASN A 236 2.66 -13.46 0.80
C ASN A 236 2.61 -13.48 2.34
N VAL A 237 1.40 -13.45 2.91
CA VAL A 237 1.18 -13.35 4.36
C VAL A 237 0.56 -14.60 4.97
N ALA A 238 -0.10 -15.43 4.18
CA ALA A 238 -0.71 -16.68 4.65
C ALA A 238 -1.01 -17.63 3.48
N THR A 239 -1.24 -18.90 3.84
CA THR A 239 -1.86 -19.90 2.97
C THR A 239 -3.26 -20.22 3.49
N MET A 240 -4.25 -20.29 2.60
CA MET A 240 -5.65 -20.56 2.89
C MET A 240 -6.06 -21.90 2.33
N THR A 241 -6.85 -22.66 3.08
CA THR A 241 -7.47 -23.93 2.71
C THR A 241 -9.01 -23.79 2.69
N SER A 242 -9.73 -24.85 2.32
CA SER A 242 -11.21 -24.85 2.35
C SER A 242 -11.81 -24.82 3.75
N ARG A 243 -10.99 -24.93 4.81
CA ARG A 243 -11.44 -24.85 6.21
C ARG A 243 -11.47 -23.41 6.70
N ASP A 244 -10.75 -22.53 6.01
CA ASP A 244 -10.49 -21.16 6.41
C ASP A 244 -11.49 -20.22 5.72
N THR A 245 -11.76 -19.09 6.36
CA THR A 245 -12.52 -17.99 5.78
C THR A 245 -11.65 -16.73 5.78
N LEU A 246 -11.42 -16.17 4.59
CA LEU A 246 -10.73 -14.90 4.45
C LEU A 246 -11.76 -13.77 4.43
N VAL A 247 -11.68 -12.87 5.41
CA VAL A 247 -12.58 -11.72 5.55
C VAL A 247 -11.81 -10.43 5.29
N ILE A 248 -12.34 -9.59 4.41
CA ILE A 248 -11.75 -8.32 4.03
C ILE A 248 -12.80 -7.22 4.28
N SER A 249 -12.42 -6.19 5.00
CA SER A 249 -13.27 -5.05 5.32
C SER A 249 -12.45 -3.76 5.39
N LYS A 250 -13.09 -2.62 5.59
CA LYS A 250 -12.40 -1.34 5.80
C LYS A 250 -11.58 -1.37 7.09
N ALA A 251 -10.33 -0.95 7.03
CA ALA A 251 -9.47 -0.81 8.20
C ALA A 251 -9.81 0.46 8.99
N GLU A 252 -9.62 0.44 10.31
CA GLU A 252 -9.86 1.59 11.19
C GLU A 252 -8.86 2.74 10.95
N THR A 253 -7.62 2.39 10.59
CA THR A 253 -6.55 3.38 10.38
C THR A 253 -6.23 3.53 8.90
N PRO A 254 -6.31 4.76 8.34
CA PRO A 254 -5.96 5.01 6.95
C PRO A 254 -4.43 4.98 6.72
N ALA A 255 -4.01 4.85 5.47
CA ALA A 255 -2.71 5.30 5.04
C ALA A 255 -2.73 6.81 4.88
N ARG A 256 -1.62 7.50 5.25
CA ARG A 256 -1.53 8.95 5.22
C ARG A 256 -0.39 9.39 4.32
N PHE A 257 -0.72 10.22 3.33
CA PHE A 257 0.26 10.76 2.40
C PHE A 257 0.35 12.28 2.54
N VAL A 258 1.56 12.82 2.52
CA VAL A 258 1.76 14.26 2.48
C VAL A 258 1.39 14.77 1.08
N LYS A 259 0.51 15.76 0.99
CA LYS A 259 0.19 16.40 -0.28
C LYS A 259 1.34 17.31 -0.72
N ALA A 260 2.19 16.82 -1.60
CA ALA A 260 3.37 17.53 -2.07
C ALA A 260 3.32 17.91 -3.55
N SER A 261 2.57 17.17 -4.36
CA SER A 261 2.48 17.38 -5.81
C SER A 261 1.30 18.29 -6.18
N ARG A 262 1.51 19.09 -7.23
CA ARG A 262 0.44 19.84 -7.93
C ARG A 262 -0.28 18.98 -8.96
N ASP A 263 0.35 17.86 -9.40
CA ASP A 263 -0.22 16.98 -10.42
C ASP A 263 -1.38 16.18 -9.84
N GLY A 264 -2.55 16.33 -10.46
CA GLY A 264 -3.74 15.62 -10.09
C GLY A 264 -3.67 14.13 -10.46
N PHE A 265 -4.50 13.31 -9.83
CA PHE A 265 -4.64 11.88 -10.10
C PHE A 265 -4.76 11.58 -11.61
N TYR A 266 -5.57 12.34 -12.34
CA TYR A 266 -5.82 12.11 -13.76
C TYR A 266 -4.59 12.35 -14.65
N GLU A 267 -3.73 13.31 -14.29
CA GLU A 267 -2.46 13.53 -14.98
C GLU A 267 -1.48 12.38 -14.77
N LYS A 268 -1.39 11.88 -13.55
CA LYS A 268 -0.58 10.68 -13.25
C LYS A 268 -1.05 9.46 -14.05
N VAL A 269 -2.37 9.22 -14.11
CA VAL A 269 -2.95 8.14 -14.91
C VAL A 269 -2.59 8.32 -16.38
N LYS A 270 -2.78 9.51 -16.95
CA LYS A 270 -2.45 9.81 -18.35
C LYS A 270 -0.97 9.58 -18.65
N ASN A 271 -0.08 10.11 -17.82
CA ASN A 271 1.35 10.01 -18.04
C ASN A 271 1.89 8.58 -17.90
N LYS A 272 1.24 7.75 -17.09
CA LYS A 272 1.65 6.35 -16.88
C LYS A 272 1.06 5.38 -17.90
N LEU A 273 -0.06 5.72 -18.54
CA LEU A 273 -0.73 4.87 -19.54
C LEU A 273 -0.45 5.31 -20.98
N ALA A 274 0.23 6.43 -21.21
CA ALA A 274 0.72 6.87 -22.51
C ALA A 274 2.02 6.17 -22.86
#